data_2bf47d261860c812a9e60ab34b29416b
#
_entry.id   2bf47d261860c812a9e60ab34b29416b
#
_cell.length_a   1.000
_cell.length_b   1.000
_cell.length_c   1.000
_cell.angle_alpha   90.00
_cell.angle_beta   90.00
_cell.angle_gamma   90.00
#
_symmetry.space_group_name_H-M   'P 1'
#
loop_
_entity.id
_entity.type
_entity.pdbx_description
1 polymer ?
#
loop_
_entity_poly.entity_id
_entity_poly.type
_entity_poly.pdbx_seq_one_letter_code
_entity_poly.pdbx_strand_id
1 'polypeptide(L)'
;IMLVGQTGNMGGYAVADVLTAKTIPSGKLTDTWARSYEDYPSSATFSHRDGNLDDEYYSDGIYVGYRYFDTFGVMPLYCFGYGKSYTEFEIKTMNVTADEKQVQVEVEVTNIGDKYPGKEVVQVYYSAPDGIMEKPTQELAGFAKTKLLAPGEKDVVTITFATTDMASFDAYDAAWIM
;
A
#
# COMPACT_ATOMS: atom_id res chain seq x y z
N ILE A 1 5.56 11.66 14.68
CA ILE A 1 5.24 12.47 13.49
C ILE A 1 3.83 12.12 13.07
N MET A 2 3.02 13.12 12.77
CA MET A 2 1.66 12.96 12.23
C MET A 2 1.62 13.66 10.86
N LEU A 3 1.23 12.92 9.84
CA LEU A 3 0.98 13.47 8.50
C LEU A 3 -0.49 13.86 8.42
N VAL A 4 -0.77 15.15 8.32
CA VAL A 4 -2.16 15.66 8.39
C VAL A 4 -2.75 15.94 7.01
N GLY A 5 -1.93 16.23 6.02
CA GLY A 5 -2.38 16.60 4.68
C GLY A 5 -3.21 17.90 4.67
N GLN A 6 -4.12 18.02 3.72
CA GLN A 6 -5.03 19.15 3.56
C GLN A 6 -6.41 18.79 4.11
N THR A 7 -6.67 19.13 5.37
CA THR A 7 -7.83 18.64 6.13
C THR A 7 -9.08 19.54 6.06
N GLY A 8 -9.02 20.64 5.33
CA GLY A 8 -10.14 21.60 5.24
C GLY A 8 -10.48 22.30 6.56
N ASN A 9 -11.66 22.89 6.64
CA ASN A 9 -12.08 23.78 7.73
C ASN A 9 -12.14 23.08 9.12
N MET A 10 -12.42 21.78 9.15
CA MET A 10 -12.53 21.01 10.40
C MET A 10 -11.21 20.31 10.80
N GLY A 11 -10.12 20.56 10.08
CA GLY A 11 -8.85 19.89 10.27
C GLY A 11 -8.28 20.02 11.65
N GLY A 12 -8.36 21.20 12.25
CA GLY A 12 -7.89 21.44 13.62
C GLY A 12 -8.59 20.56 14.65
N TYR A 13 -9.89 20.38 14.52
CA TYR A 13 -10.66 19.48 15.41
C TYR A 13 -10.26 18.02 15.20
N ALA A 14 -10.13 17.59 13.95
CA ALA A 14 -9.71 16.21 13.63
C ALA A 14 -8.32 15.89 14.21
N VAL A 15 -7.38 16.81 14.07
CA VAL A 15 -6.02 16.69 14.66
C VAL A 15 -6.09 16.62 16.20
N ALA A 16 -6.87 17.51 16.82
CA ALA A 16 -7.03 17.51 18.27
C ALA A 16 -7.66 16.19 18.79
N ASP A 17 -8.67 15.69 18.09
CA ASP A 17 -9.33 14.42 18.45
C ASP A 17 -8.36 13.23 18.36
N VAL A 18 -7.47 13.22 17.36
CA VAL A 18 -6.43 12.18 17.27
C VAL A 18 -5.38 12.36 18.37
N LEU A 19 -4.87 13.56 18.59
CA LEU A 19 -3.84 13.83 19.61
C LEU A 19 -4.31 13.51 21.03
N THR A 20 -5.60 13.68 21.31
CA THR A 20 -6.21 13.39 22.62
C THR A 20 -6.74 11.97 22.73
N ALA A 21 -6.52 11.13 21.71
CA ALA A 21 -7.04 9.77 21.62
C ALA A 21 -8.58 9.66 21.70
N LYS A 22 -9.30 10.73 21.38
CA LYS A 22 -10.75 10.69 21.20
C LYS A 22 -11.10 9.95 19.90
N THR A 23 -10.23 10.05 18.88
CA THR A 23 -10.28 9.26 17.67
C THR A 23 -8.93 8.55 17.49
N ILE A 24 -8.98 7.25 17.21
CA ILE A 24 -7.77 6.43 17.05
C ILE A 24 -7.33 6.47 15.59
N PRO A 25 -6.05 6.80 15.31
CA PRO A 25 -5.56 6.86 13.94
C PRO A 25 -5.56 5.47 13.28
N SER A 26 -5.96 5.43 12.03
CA SER A 26 -6.01 4.21 11.22
C SER A 26 -5.68 4.50 9.74
N GLY A 27 -5.05 5.64 9.47
CA GLY A 27 -4.56 6.01 8.15
C GLY A 27 -3.28 5.25 7.81
N LYS A 28 -3.14 4.90 6.54
CA LYS A 28 -1.93 4.28 5.99
C LYS A 28 -1.36 5.17 4.90
N LEU A 29 -0.03 5.17 4.76
CA LEU A 29 0.62 5.89 3.67
C LEU A 29 0.24 5.26 2.32
N THR A 30 -0.07 6.12 1.37
CA THR A 30 -0.36 5.75 -0.02
C THR A 30 0.87 5.82 -0.91
N ASP A 31 2.02 6.16 -0.34
CA ASP A 31 3.30 6.30 -1.02
C ASP A 31 4.42 5.66 -0.20
N THR A 32 5.50 5.29 -0.88
CA THR A 32 6.76 4.88 -0.25
C THR A 32 7.65 6.10 -0.04
N TRP A 33 8.11 6.31 1.17
CA TRP A 33 8.99 7.43 1.50
C TRP A 33 10.43 6.94 1.59
N ALA A 34 11.26 7.47 0.71
CA ALA A 34 12.69 7.21 0.70
C ALA A 34 13.40 7.80 1.94
N ARG A 35 14.58 7.30 2.25
CA ARG A 35 15.48 7.89 3.27
C ARG A 35 16.18 9.13 2.75
N SER A 36 16.57 9.08 1.47
CA SER A 36 17.17 10.17 0.71
C SER A 36 16.41 10.39 -0.59
N TYR A 37 16.47 11.60 -1.12
CA TYR A 37 15.86 11.91 -2.42
C TYR A 37 16.50 11.08 -3.55
N GLU A 38 17.79 10.81 -3.43
CA GLU A 38 18.57 10.03 -4.40
C GLU A 38 18.17 8.55 -4.45
N ASP A 39 17.42 8.07 -3.47
CA ASP A 39 16.89 6.68 -3.47
C ASP A 39 15.71 6.50 -4.44
N TYR A 40 15.11 7.58 -4.94
CA TYR A 40 14.06 7.47 -5.96
C TYR A 40 14.65 7.25 -7.35
N PRO A 41 14.08 6.35 -8.18
CA PRO A 41 14.64 6.03 -9.50
C PRO A 41 14.74 7.23 -10.43
N SER A 42 13.78 8.15 -10.37
CA SER A 42 13.74 9.39 -11.18
C SER A 42 14.49 10.57 -10.58
N SER A 43 15.19 10.40 -9.46
CA SER A 43 15.82 11.50 -8.71
C SER A 43 16.80 12.35 -9.53
N ALA A 44 17.46 11.76 -10.51
CA ALA A 44 18.45 12.44 -11.35
C ALA A 44 17.83 13.36 -12.41
N THR A 45 16.63 13.05 -12.90
CA THR A 45 15.98 13.76 -14.01
C THR A 45 14.79 14.59 -13.58
N PHE A 46 14.05 14.15 -12.56
CA PHE A 46 12.82 14.79 -12.11
C PHE A 46 12.99 16.28 -11.82
N SER A 47 12.03 17.07 -12.28
CA SER A 47 12.02 18.53 -12.13
C SER A 47 13.23 19.22 -12.76
N HIS A 48 13.61 18.79 -13.97
CA HIS A 48 14.68 19.36 -14.80
C HIS A 48 16.09 19.31 -14.17
N ARG A 49 16.33 18.36 -13.25
CA ARG A 49 17.65 18.20 -12.63
C ARG A 49 18.74 17.75 -13.61
N ASP A 50 18.36 17.17 -14.73
CA ASP A 50 19.25 16.82 -15.87
C ASP A 50 19.61 18.04 -16.73
N GLY A 51 19.02 19.21 -16.46
CA GLY A 51 19.24 20.45 -17.21
C GLY A 51 18.35 20.60 -18.44
N ASN A 52 17.50 19.64 -18.77
CA ASN A 52 16.48 19.76 -19.80
C ASN A 52 15.28 20.53 -19.24
N LEU A 53 14.96 21.67 -19.84
CA LEU A 53 13.84 22.53 -19.41
C LEU A 53 12.57 22.33 -20.27
N ASP A 54 12.70 21.63 -21.37
CA ASP A 54 11.63 21.49 -22.36
C ASP A 54 10.84 20.18 -22.17
N ASP A 55 11.52 19.10 -21.73
CA ASP A 55 10.93 17.78 -21.62
C ASP A 55 11.15 17.17 -20.21
N GLU A 56 10.17 16.44 -19.73
CA GLU A 56 10.26 15.61 -18.51
C GLU A 56 10.05 14.13 -18.91
N TYR A 57 11.04 13.28 -18.62
CA TYR A 57 11.01 11.87 -18.99
C TYR A 57 10.57 10.99 -17.82
N TYR A 58 9.47 10.26 -18.00
CA TYR A 58 8.97 9.27 -17.06
C TYR A 58 9.72 7.94 -17.29
N SER A 59 10.88 7.81 -16.66
CA SER A 59 11.79 6.67 -16.88
C SER A 59 11.57 5.49 -15.90
N ASP A 60 10.68 5.64 -14.92
CA ASP A 60 10.48 4.61 -13.89
C ASP A 60 9.83 3.32 -14.41
N GLY A 61 9.13 3.38 -15.54
CA GLY A 61 8.45 2.23 -16.13
C GLY A 61 7.43 1.62 -15.16
N ILE A 62 7.52 0.29 -14.96
CA ILE A 62 6.67 -0.43 -14.01
C ILE A 62 7.13 -0.29 -12.56
N TYR A 63 8.33 0.24 -12.34
CA TYR A 63 8.98 0.32 -11.03
C TYR A 63 8.70 1.64 -10.33
N VAL A 64 7.43 1.90 -10.04
CA VAL A 64 6.97 3.09 -9.33
C VAL A 64 6.69 2.77 -7.86
N GLY A 65 7.17 3.63 -6.95
CA GLY A 65 6.92 3.53 -5.52
C GLY A 65 7.42 2.20 -4.93
N TYR A 66 6.58 1.51 -4.14
CA TYR A 66 6.96 0.27 -3.46
C TYR A 66 7.45 -0.82 -4.43
N ARG A 67 6.98 -0.84 -5.68
CA ARG A 67 7.44 -1.80 -6.69
C ARG A 67 8.94 -1.67 -6.93
N TYR A 68 9.47 -0.44 -6.99
CA TYR A 68 10.90 -0.19 -7.11
C TYR A 68 11.64 -0.60 -5.84
N PHE A 69 11.20 -0.09 -4.69
CA PHE A 69 11.90 -0.31 -3.42
C PHE A 69 11.98 -1.79 -3.07
N ASP A 70 10.90 -2.54 -3.27
CA ASP A 70 10.84 -3.97 -2.95
C ASP A 70 11.64 -4.81 -3.96
N THR A 71 11.56 -4.47 -5.27
CA THR A 71 12.25 -5.24 -6.32
C THR A 71 13.77 -5.08 -6.25
N PHE A 72 14.25 -3.87 -5.98
CA PHE A 72 15.68 -3.58 -5.94
C PHE A 72 16.27 -3.59 -4.53
N GLY A 73 15.49 -3.94 -3.52
CA GLY A 73 15.94 -4.04 -2.14
C GLY A 73 16.37 -2.72 -1.52
N VAL A 74 15.81 -1.60 -1.99
CA VAL A 74 16.09 -0.27 -1.46
C VAL A 74 15.28 -0.08 -0.17
N MET A 75 15.96 0.15 0.95
CA MET A 75 15.31 0.28 2.25
C MET A 75 14.62 1.65 2.41
N PRO A 76 13.29 1.73 2.43
CA PRO A 76 12.59 2.99 2.60
C PRO A 76 12.70 3.54 4.04
N LEU A 77 12.37 4.81 4.23
CA LEU A 77 12.12 5.40 5.54
C LEU A 77 10.76 4.94 6.09
N TYR A 78 9.72 4.99 5.25
CA TYR A 78 8.40 4.44 5.51
C TYR A 78 7.89 3.74 4.25
N CYS A 79 7.49 2.49 4.39
CA CYS A 79 6.94 1.72 3.26
C CYS A 79 5.51 2.17 2.90
N PHE A 80 5.09 1.83 1.71
CA PHE A 80 3.68 1.90 1.32
C PHE A 80 2.81 1.12 2.31
N GLY A 81 1.68 1.68 2.72
CA GLY A 81 0.82 1.07 3.72
C GLY A 81 1.27 1.26 5.18
N TYR A 82 2.41 1.95 5.42
CA TYR A 82 2.83 2.24 6.78
C TYR A 82 1.85 3.17 7.50
N GLY A 83 1.57 2.87 8.75
CA GLY A 83 0.77 3.72 9.63
C GLY A 83 0.63 3.10 11.00
N LYS A 84 0.82 3.90 12.04
CA LYS A 84 0.66 3.48 13.44
C LYS A 84 -0.72 3.82 13.97
N SER A 85 -1.21 2.98 14.85
CA SER A 85 -2.41 3.19 15.65
C SER A 85 -2.02 3.38 17.13
N TYR A 86 -3.00 3.63 18.00
CA TYR A 86 -2.82 3.60 19.46
C TYR A 86 -3.18 2.22 20.05
N THR A 87 -3.49 1.26 19.19
CA THR A 87 -3.68 -0.15 19.51
C THR A 87 -2.92 -1.01 18.51
N GLU A 88 -2.82 -2.30 18.77
CA GLU A 88 -2.11 -3.27 17.96
C GLU A 88 -3.07 -4.31 17.41
N PHE A 89 -2.75 -4.86 16.24
CA PHE A 89 -3.57 -5.85 15.58
C PHE A 89 -2.77 -7.08 15.22
N GLU A 90 -3.38 -8.23 15.37
CA GLU A 90 -2.93 -9.49 14.80
C GLU A 90 -3.70 -9.73 13.50
N ILE A 91 -3.00 -10.08 12.44
CA ILE A 91 -3.56 -10.36 11.12
C ILE A 91 -3.25 -11.81 10.78
N LYS A 92 -4.29 -12.60 10.48
CA LYS A 92 -4.16 -14.02 10.16
C LYS A 92 -4.94 -14.38 8.92
N THR A 93 -4.25 -14.86 7.89
CA THR A 93 -4.91 -15.43 6.72
C THR A 93 -5.65 -16.71 7.11
N MET A 94 -6.95 -16.76 6.84
CA MET A 94 -7.82 -17.89 7.17
C MET A 94 -8.00 -18.81 5.98
N ASN A 95 -8.21 -18.25 4.80
CA ASN A 95 -8.49 -19.00 3.61
C ASN A 95 -8.07 -18.23 2.36
N VAL A 96 -7.65 -18.97 1.34
CA VAL A 96 -7.38 -18.44 -0.01
C VAL A 96 -8.02 -19.41 -1.01
N THR A 97 -8.92 -18.90 -1.81
CA THR A 97 -9.53 -19.62 -2.92
C THR A 97 -9.26 -18.90 -4.23
N ALA A 98 -8.99 -19.66 -5.28
CA ALA A 98 -8.77 -19.12 -6.61
C ALA A 98 -9.46 -20.02 -7.65
N ASP A 99 -10.04 -19.38 -8.65
CA ASP A 99 -10.55 -20.00 -9.85
C ASP A 99 -10.04 -19.25 -11.09
N GLU A 100 -10.54 -19.60 -12.27
CA GLU A 100 -10.13 -18.97 -13.53
C GLU A 100 -10.51 -17.49 -13.64
N LYS A 101 -11.39 -16.98 -12.78
CA LYS A 101 -11.96 -15.62 -12.86
C LYS A 101 -11.52 -14.72 -11.72
N GLN A 102 -11.35 -15.28 -10.52
CA GLN A 102 -11.11 -14.49 -9.33
C GLN A 102 -10.28 -15.22 -8.27
N VAL A 103 -9.65 -14.42 -7.46
CA VAL A 103 -9.01 -14.85 -6.21
C VAL A 103 -9.75 -14.21 -5.05
N GLN A 104 -10.03 -14.98 -4.02
CA GLN A 104 -10.62 -14.50 -2.77
C GLN A 104 -9.74 -14.87 -1.60
N VAL A 105 -9.46 -13.88 -0.76
CA VAL A 105 -8.63 -14.02 0.45
C VAL A 105 -9.47 -13.61 1.65
N GLU A 106 -9.60 -14.51 2.63
CA GLU A 106 -10.26 -14.24 3.91
C GLU A 106 -9.21 -14.06 5.00
N VAL A 107 -9.30 -12.95 5.71
CA VAL A 107 -8.31 -12.56 6.72
C VAL A 107 -9.02 -12.18 8.01
N GLU A 108 -8.69 -12.88 9.09
CA GLU A 108 -9.10 -12.50 10.44
C GLU A 108 -8.14 -11.42 10.97
N VAL A 109 -8.72 -10.35 11.50
CA VAL A 109 -7.99 -9.27 12.17
C VAL A 109 -8.50 -9.19 13.60
N THR A 110 -7.59 -9.27 14.56
CA THR A 110 -7.89 -9.17 16.00
C THR A 110 -7.23 -7.91 16.55
N ASN A 111 -7.98 -7.07 17.26
CA ASN A 111 -7.38 -6.03 18.08
C ASN A 111 -6.79 -6.67 19.35
N ILE A 112 -5.46 -6.79 19.40
CA ILE A 112 -4.71 -7.39 20.52
C ILE A 112 -4.29 -6.39 21.59
N GLY A 113 -4.60 -5.08 21.40
CA GLY A 113 -4.37 -4.07 22.41
C GLY A 113 -5.35 -4.19 23.58
N ASP A 114 -5.05 -3.52 24.67
CA ASP A 114 -5.80 -3.62 25.93
C ASP A 114 -6.68 -2.40 26.23
N LYS A 115 -6.48 -1.28 25.52
CA LYS A 115 -7.06 0.00 25.91
C LYS A 115 -7.96 0.65 24.86
N TYR A 116 -7.50 0.70 23.61
CA TYR A 116 -8.15 1.50 22.58
C TYR A 116 -8.84 0.66 21.52
N PRO A 117 -10.05 1.03 21.10
CA PRO A 117 -10.60 0.47 19.87
C PRO A 117 -9.82 0.99 18.66
N GLY A 118 -9.86 0.26 17.55
CA GLY A 118 -9.15 0.70 16.35
C GLY A 118 -9.67 0.01 15.09
N LYS A 119 -9.14 0.47 13.95
CA LYS A 119 -9.37 -0.14 12.64
C LYS A 119 -8.03 -0.45 12.01
N GLU A 120 -7.96 -1.56 11.28
CA GLU A 120 -6.77 -1.95 10.53
C GLU A 120 -7.09 -2.09 9.05
N VAL A 121 -6.07 -1.92 8.21
CA VAL A 121 -6.13 -2.12 6.76
C VAL A 121 -5.32 -3.34 6.40
N VAL A 122 -5.98 -4.33 5.81
CA VAL A 122 -5.35 -5.51 5.23
C VAL A 122 -5.07 -5.24 3.76
N GLN A 123 -3.86 -5.51 3.33
CA GLN A 123 -3.42 -5.43 1.94
C GLN A 123 -3.04 -6.83 1.45
N VAL A 124 -3.48 -7.21 0.26
CA VAL A 124 -3.12 -8.45 -0.40
C VAL A 124 -2.25 -8.14 -1.60
N TYR A 125 -1.10 -8.78 -1.66
CA TYR A 125 -0.15 -8.67 -2.77
C TYR A 125 -0.03 -10.01 -3.46
N TYR A 126 0.26 -9.98 -4.75
CA TYR A 126 0.67 -11.15 -5.52
C TYR A 126 2.06 -10.96 -6.10
N SER A 127 2.77 -12.06 -6.28
CA SER A 127 4.03 -12.11 -7.01
C SER A 127 3.81 -12.92 -8.28
N ALA A 128 4.03 -12.30 -9.42
CA ALA A 128 3.94 -13.02 -10.68
C ALA A 128 5.15 -13.95 -10.85
N PRO A 129 4.99 -15.12 -11.49
CA PRO A 129 6.13 -15.98 -11.82
C PRO A 129 7.12 -15.26 -12.74
N ASP A 130 8.39 -15.60 -12.62
CA ASP A 130 9.41 -15.17 -13.57
C ASP A 130 9.08 -15.66 -14.97
N GLY A 131 9.25 -14.80 -15.96
CA GLY A 131 8.89 -15.09 -17.34
C GLY A 131 9.68 -14.23 -18.33
N ILE A 132 9.15 -14.10 -19.55
CA ILE A 132 9.77 -13.32 -20.62
C ILE A 132 9.70 -11.81 -20.31
N MET A 133 8.67 -11.38 -19.58
CA MET A 133 8.44 -9.98 -19.23
C MET A 133 9.03 -9.67 -17.86
N GLU A 134 9.63 -8.48 -17.74
CA GLU A 134 9.98 -7.93 -16.44
C GLU A 134 8.74 -7.68 -15.59
N LYS A 135 8.84 -8.01 -14.32
CA LYS A 135 7.77 -7.81 -13.34
C LYS A 135 8.36 -7.35 -12.00
N PRO A 136 7.63 -6.51 -11.26
CA PRO A 136 8.05 -6.19 -9.90
C PRO A 136 7.91 -7.43 -9.00
N THR A 137 8.69 -7.47 -7.92
CA THR A 137 8.66 -8.58 -6.95
C THR A 137 7.26 -8.85 -6.41
N GLN A 138 6.48 -7.79 -6.21
CA GLN A 138 5.08 -7.91 -5.77
C GLN A 138 4.23 -6.73 -6.24
N GLU A 139 2.94 -6.99 -6.40
CA GLU A 139 1.95 -5.98 -6.76
C GLU A 139 0.71 -6.07 -5.87
N LEU A 140 0.14 -4.91 -5.52
CA LEU A 140 -1.08 -4.84 -4.72
C LEU A 140 -2.27 -5.34 -5.54
N ALA A 141 -2.85 -6.45 -5.11
CA ALA A 141 -4.05 -7.01 -5.71
C ALA A 141 -5.35 -6.41 -5.16
N GLY A 142 -5.36 -6.09 -3.87
CA GLY A 142 -6.53 -5.51 -3.23
C GLY A 142 -6.31 -5.17 -1.77
N PHE A 143 -7.26 -4.48 -1.18
CA PHE A 143 -7.22 -4.13 0.24
C PHE A 143 -8.63 -4.05 0.82
N ALA A 144 -8.70 -4.23 2.15
CA ALA A 144 -9.94 -3.99 2.91
C ALA A 144 -9.62 -3.38 4.27
N LYS A 145 -10.56 -2.63 4.81
CA LYS A 145 -10.45 -2.03 6.14
C LYS A 145 -11.49 -2.64 7.07
N THR A 146 -11.08 -2.99 8.28
CA THR A 146 -11.98 -3.55 9.30
C THR A 146 -13.03 -2.53 9.75
N LYS A 147 -14.11 -3.01 10.33
CA LYS A 147 -14.93 -2.21 11.23
C LYS A 147 -14.08 -1.71 12.42
N LEU A 148 -14.66 -0.88 13.28
CA LEU A 148 -14.03 -0.50 14.54
C LEU A 148 -14.05 -1.71 15.48
N LEU A 149 -12.87 -2.15 15.93
CA LEU A 149 -12.68 -3.30 16.81
C LEU A 149 -12.35 -2.82 18.23
N ALA A 150 -13.15 -3.19 19.20
CA ALA A 150 -12.80 -3.04 20.61
C ALA A 150 -11.61 -3.96 20.99
N PRO A 151 -10.90 -3.70 22.10
CA PRO A 151 -9.90 -4.62 22.61
C PRO A 151 -10.40 -6.06 22.69
N GLY A 152 -9.66 -7.01 22.10
CA GLY A 152 -10.01 -8.42 21.99
C GLY A 152 -11.05 -8.76 20.90
N GLU A 153 -11.67 -7.77 20.25
CA GLU A 153 -12.65 -8.01 19.19
C GLU A 153 -11.97 -8.41 17.89
N LYS A 154 -12.69 -9.22 17.09
CA LYS A 154 -12.26 -9.73 15.80
C LYS A 154 -13.19 -9.30 14.68
N ASP A 155 -12.63 -9.23 13.49
CA ASP A 155 -13.34 -9.07 12.21
C ASP A 155 -12.74 -10.00 11.19
N VAL A 156 -13.55 -10.46 10.25
CA VAL A 156 -13.07 -11.20 9.08
C VAL A 156 -13.34 -10.35 7.85
N VAL A 157 -12.29 -9.91 7.20
CA VAL A 157 -12.37 -9.16 5.95
C VAL A 157 -12.13 -10.10 4.77
N THR A 158 -12.94 -9.96 3.74
CA THR A 158 -12.80 -10.69 2.49
C THR A 158 -12.34 -9.75 1.41
N ILE A 159 -11.23 -10.09 0.75
CA ILE A 159 -10.67 -9.33 -0.37
C ILE A 159 -10.76 -10.19 -1.60
N THR A 160 -11.45 -9.70 -2.63
CA THR A 160 -11.62 -10.38 -3.90
C THR A 160 -11.09 -9.51 -5.03
N PHE A 161 -10.36 -10.12 -5.95
CA PHE A 161 -9.85 -9.46 -7.16
C PHE A 161 -9.92 -10.42 -8.36
N ALA A 162 -10.02 -9.86 -9.56
CA ALA A 162 -10.08 -10.68 -10.76
C ALA A 162 -8.70 -11.26 -11.10
N THR A 163 -8.66 -12.48 -11.64
CA THR A 163 -7.40 -13.06 -12.12
C THR A 163 -6.80 -12.20 -13.24
N THR A 164 -7.65 -11.57 -14.07
CA THR A 164 -7.22 -10.64 -15.11
C THR A 164 -6.52 -9.39 -14.59
N ASP A 165 -6.71 -9.02 -13.32
CA ASP A 165 -6.01 -7.87 -12.69
C ASP A 165 -4.51 -8.16 -12.47
N MET A 166 -4.11 -9.44 -12.57
CA MET A 166 -2.71 -9.87 -12.50
C MET A 166 -2.01 -9.90 -13.86
N ALA A 167 -2.74 -9.60 -14.96
CA ALA A 167 -2.15 -9.54 -16.29
C ALA A 167 -1.15 -8.40 -16.43
N SER A 168 -0.13 -8.61 -17.24
CA SER A 168 0.87 -7.60 -17.59
C SER A 168 0.66 -7.15 -19.04
N PHE A 169 0.89 -5.87 -19.29
CA PHE A 169 0.77 -5.32 -20.64
C PHE A 169 2.08 -5.49 -21.40
N ASP A 170 2.03 -6.24 -22.49
CA ASP A 170 3.13 -6.31 -23.46
C ASP A 170 3.02 -5.13 -24.43
N ALA A 171 4.00 -4.22 -24.32
CA ALA A 171 4.03 -3.03 -25.19
C ALA A 171 4.42 -3.36 -26.64
N TYR A 172 5.12 -4.47 -26.88
CA TYR A 172 5.52 -4.87 -28.24
C TYR A 172 4.34 -5.42 -29.03
N ASP A 173 3.57 -6.30 -28.42
CA ASP A 173 2.38 -6.91 -29.04
C ASP A 173 1.10 -6.12 -28.77
N ALA A 174 1.18 -5.04 -27.99
CA ALA A 174 0.06 -4.22 -27.54
C ALA A 174 -1.08 -5.06 -26.93
N ALA A 175 -0.74 -6.04 -26.12
CA ALA A 175 -1.67 -7.03 -25.57
C ALA A 175 -1.46 -7.23 -24.05
N TRP A 176 -2.54 -7.58 -23.33
CA TRP A 176 -2.47 -8.07 -21.96
C TRP A 176 -2.16 -9.55 -21.94
N ILE A 177 -1.15 -9.94 -21.18
CA ILE A 177 -0.67 -11.33 -21.05
C ILE A 177 -0.79 -11.77 -19.59
N MET A 178 -1.29 -13.01 -19.38
CA MET A 178 -1.36 -13.68 -18.08
C MET A 178 -0.11 -14.50 -17.81
#